data_5c9f7a6f812d5a7ddddf044ea6cb7eb2
#
_entry.id   5c9f7a6f812d5a7ddddf044ea6cb7eb2
#
_cell.length_a   1.000
_cell.length_b   1.000
_cell.length_c   1.000
_cell.angle_alpha   90.00
_cell.angle_beta   90.00
_cell.angle_gamma   90.00
#
_symmetry.space_group_name_H-M   'P 1'
#
loop_
_entity.id
_entity.type
_entity.pdbx_description
1 polymer ?
#
loop_
_entity_poly.entity_id
_entity_poly.type
_entity_poly.pdbx_seq_one_letter_code
_entity_poly.pdbx_strand_id
1 'polypeptide(L)'
;SKDAVEQAIRVMENSPLFNAGVGAVLTNDERVSLDASFMDGESLNAGAIAGSSYIKNPISAAIAVMDKSPHVLLSSKGADDFAIEMGIDTVPNSYFITERRLNSLRRIKDRKNISFEDSYIKDSKYGTVGSVAIDIHGNISAGTSTGGTTNKIWGRIGDVPIIGAGNYANNDCCGISATGWGEHFIRNVVAYDIAAQIIYKNENIVDASKSSLDKVKATGGDGGVIGLDKNGNVAMEFNTAGMYRAHIDNEGNITIKIYKD
;
A
#
# COMPACT_ATOMS: atom_id res chain seq x y z
N SER A 1 16.14 2.60 -8.19
CA SER A 1 15.06 2.62 -7.19
C SER A 1 13.90 1.68 -7.56
N LYS A 2 13.40 1.69 -8.82
CA LYS A 2 12.26 0.88 -9.27
C LYS A 2 12.39 -0.61 -8.93
N ASP A 3 13.48 -1.26 -9.34
CA ASP A 3 13.69 -2.69 -9.10
C ASP A 3 13.74 -3.03 -7.61
N ALA A 4 14.33 -2.16 -6.79
CA ALA A 4 14.39 -2.36 -5.34
C ALA A 4 12.99 -2.35 -4.71
N VAL A 5 12.15 -1.40 -5.11
CA VAL A 5 10.75 -1.31 -4.65
C VAL A 5 9.95 -2.54 -5.10
N GLU A 6 10.05 -2.92 -6.39
CA GLU A 6 9.35 -4.09 -6.90
C GLU A 6 9.74 -5.36 -6.16
N GLN A 7 11.04 -5.65 -6.04
CA GLN A 7 11.50 -6.88 -5.41
C GLN A 7 11.15 -6.95 -3.93
N ALA A 8 11.27 -5.83 -3.19
CA ALA A 8 10.87 -5.78 -1.79
C ALA A 8 9.38 -6.11 -1.60
N ILE A 9 8.51 -5.53 -2.44
CA ILE A 9 7.06 -5.78 -2.37
C ILE A 9 6.73 -7.20 -2.83
N ARG A 10 7.35 -7.72 -3.88
CA ARG A 10 7.16 -9.11 -4.34
C ARG A 10 7.49 -10.14 -3.28
N VAL A 11 8.57 -9.93 -2.51
CA VAL A 11 8.91 -10.81 -1.38
C VAL A 11 7.77 -10.85 -0.35
N MET A 12 7.17 -9.69 -0.06
CA MET A 12 6.04 -9.60 0.88
C MET A 12 4.74 -10.15 0.28
N GLU A 13 4.46 -9.92 -1.01
CA GLU A 13 3.30 -10.50 -1.72
C GLU A 13 3.34 -12.03 -1.79
N ASN A 14 4.54 -12.62 -1.87
CA ASN A 14 4.74 -14.07 -1.90
C ASN A 14 4.73 -14.70 -0.49
N SER A 15 4.58 -13.91 0.57
CA SER A 15 4.57 -14.37 1.96
C SER A 15 3.15 -14.40 2.53
N PRO A 16 2.73 -15.49 3.19
CA PRO A 16 1.40 -15.59 3.82
C PRO A 16 1.26 -14.71 5.09
N LEU A 17 2.33 -14.04 5.51
CA LEU A 17 2.36 -13.25 6.74
C LEU A 17 1.71 -11.88 6.56
N PHE A 18 1.75 -11.31 5.35
CA PHE A 18 1.29 -9.96 5.03
C PHE A 18 -0.12 -9.96 4.43
N ASN A 19 -0.76 -8.81 4.41
CA ASN A 19 -2.04 -8.58 3.73
C ASN A 19 -1.78 -8.05 2.32
N ALA A 20 -1.12 -8.84 1.49
CA ALA A 20 -0.85 -8.59 0.08
C ALA A 20 -0.57 -9.93 -0.59
N GLY A 21 -0.93 -10.11 -1.86
CA GLY A 21 -0.71 -11.37 -2.57
C GLY A 21 -1.19 -12.60 -1.78
N VAL A 22 -0.28 -13.56 -1.55
CA VAL A 22 -0.55 -14.76 -0.71
C VAL A 22 -0.73 -14.33 0.74
N GLY A 23 -1.91 -14.53 1.30
CA GLY A 23 -2.22 -14.09 2.67
C GLY A 23 -2.95 -12.76 2.73
N ALA A 24 -3.39 -12.23 1.59
CA ALA A 24 -4.36 -11.15 1.53
C ALA A 24 -5.65 -11.50 2.27
N VAL A 25 -6.29 -10.51 2.84
CA VAL A 25 -7.59 -10.65 3.49
C VAL A 25 -8.68 -10.97 2.48
N LEU A 26 -9.76 -11.61 2.97
CA LEU A 26 -10.86 -12.05 2.12
C LEU A 26 -12.01 -11.03 2.09
N THR A 27 -12.61 -10.92 0.94
CA THR A 27 -13.90 -10.24 0.70
C THR A 27 -15.04 -11.00 1.38
N ASN A 28 -16.22 -10.41 1.46
CA ASN A 28 -17.39 -11.08 2.05
C ASN A 28 -17.77 -12.40 1.37
N ASP A 29 -17.55 -12.52 0.07
CA ASP A 29 -17.80 -13.73 -0.74
C ASP A 29 -16.62 -14.73 -0.76
N GLU A 30 -15.72 -14.64 0.25
CA GLU A 30 -14.60 -15.56 0.46
C GLU A 30 -13.57 -15.59 -0.69
N ARG A 31 -13.44 -14.50 -1.40
CA ARG A 31 -12.46 -14.31 -2.45
C ARG A 31 -11.37 -13.33 -2.04
N VAL A 32 -10.26 -13.35 -2.76
CA VAL A 32 -9.24 -12.31 -2.67
C VAL A 32 -9.45 -11.29 -3.77
N SER A 33 -9.27 -10.00 -3.44
CA SER A 33 -9.32 -8.88 -4.36
C SER A 33 -8.16 -7.95 -4.01
N LEU A 34 -7.23 -7.78 -4.96
CA LEU A 34 -5.91 -7.19 -4.74
C LEU A 34 -5.81 -5.81 -5.38
N ASP A 35 -5.12 -4.92 -4.69
CA ASP A 35 -4.84 -3.56 -5.12
C ASP A 35 -3.32 -3.31 -5.03
N ALA A 36 -2.75 -2.60 -6.01
CA ALA A 36 -1.36 -2.14 -5.95
C ALA A 36 -1.17 -0.86 -6.75
N SER A 37 -0.16 -0.06 -6.35
CA SER A 37 0.30 1.08 -7.13
C SER A 37 1.81 1.24 -7.06
N PHE A 38 2.34 1.85 -8.08
CA PHE A 38 3.74 2.25 -8.19
C PHE A 38 3.83 3.64 -8.83
N MET A 39 4.77 4.44 -8.35
CA MET A 39 5.08 5.76 -8.94
C MET A 39 6.59 5.97 -9.03
N ASP A 40 7.01 6.47 -10.18
CA ASP A 40 8.37 6.90 -10.47
C ASP A 40 8.51 8.40 -10.23
N GLY A 41 9.45 8.79 -9.38
CA GLY A 41 9.62 10.19 -8.98
C GLY A 41 10.36 11.06 -9.99
N GLU A 42 11.09 10.47 -10.95
CA GLU A 42 11.80 11.20 -12.00
C GLU A 42 10.83 11.69 -13.07
N SER A 43 10.04 10.77 -13.61
CA SER A 43 9.10 11.05 -14.71
C SER A 43 7.72 11.48 -14.25
N LEU A 44 7.38 11.27 -12.97
CA LEU A 44 6.04 11.32 -12.39
C LEU A 44 5.06 10.31 -13.03
N ASN A 45 5.55 9.37 -13.80
CA ASN A 45 4.74 8.27 -14.32
C ASN A 45 4.31 7.36 -13.18
N ALA A 46 3.10 6.85 -13.30
CA ALA A 46 2.53 5.95 -12.31
C ALA A 46 1.70 4.86 -12.97
N GLY A 47 1.57 3.75 -12.27
CA GLY A 47 0.67 2.68 -12.64
C GLY A 47 0.01 2.06 -11.43
N ALA A 48 -1.23 1.64 -11.59
CA ALA A 48 -1.99 1.03 -10.52
C ALA A 48 -2.96 -0.03 -11.06
N ILE A 49 -3.27 -0.99 -10.21
CA ILE A 49 -4.35 -1.95 -10.41
C ILE A 49 -5.25 -1.98 -9.18
N ALA A 50 -6.55 -2.13 -9.38
CA ALA A 50 -7.53 -2.21 -8.31
C ALA A 50 -8.49 -3.39 -8.54
N GLY A 51 -8.76 -4.16 -7.49
CA GLY A 51 -9.75 -5.23 -7.54
C GLY A 51 -9.36 -6.44 -8.39
N SER A 52 -8.07 -6.69 -8.61
CA SER A 52 -7.58 -7.87 -9.32
C SER A 52 -7.86 -9.16 -8.55
N SER A 53 -8.17 -10.22 -9.28
CA SER A 53 -8.48 -11.54 -8.70
C SER A 53 -7.47 -12.63 -9.07
N TYR A 54 -6.61 -12.41 -10.05
CA TYR A 54 -5.76 -13.46 -10.63
C TYR A 54 -4.28 -13.09 -10.73
N ILE A 55 -3.90 -11.81 -10.59
CA ILE A 55 -2.51 -11.37 -10.74
C ILE A 55 -1.68 -11.83 -9.54
N LYS A 56 -0.66 -12.66 -9.79
CA LYS A 56 0.17 -13.27 -8.74
C LYS A 56 0.93 -12.22 -7.92
N ASN A 57 1.56 -11.28 -8.60
CA ASN A 57 2.28 -10.16 -7.98
C ASN A 57 1.69 -8.82 -8.48
N PRO A 58 0.71 -8.27 -7.75
CA PRO A 58 0.04 -7.03 -8.09
C PRO A 58 0.97 -5.85 -8.38
N ILE A 59 2.07 -5.71 -7.63
CA ILE A 59 3.03 -4.63 -7.85
C ILE A 59 3.66 -4.67 -9.24
N SER A 60 4.00 -5.86 -9.75
CA SER A 60 4.57 -6.01 -11.10
C SER A 60 3.55 -5.60 -12.18
N ALA A 61 2.27 -5.86 -11.97
CA ALA A 61 1.22 -5.41 -12.87
C ALA A 61 1.03 -3.89 -12.81
N ALA A 62 1.10 -3.28 -11.62
CA ALA A 62 1.06 -1.82 -11.50
C ALA A 62 2.21 -1.16 -12.27
N ILE A 63 3.43 -1.70 -12.16
CA ILE A 63 4.59 -1.23 -12.94
C ILE A 63 4.36 -1.43 -14.45
N ALA A 64 3.80 -2.57 -14.85
CA ALA A 64 3.50 -2.80 -16.27
C ALA A 64 2.42 -1.85 -16.82
N VAL A 65 1.43 -1.46 -16.01
CA VAL A 65 0.47 -0.42 -16.40
C VAL A 65 1.20 0.89 -16.70
N MET A 66 2.13 1.30 -15.84
CA MET A 66 2.95 2.49 -16.04
C MET A 66 3.83 2.40 -17.30
N ASP A 67 4.52 1.27 -17.49
CA ASP A 67 5.56 1.13 -18.52
C ASP A 67 4.99 0.80 -19.92
N LYS A 68 3.83 0.14 -19.99
CA LYS A 68 3.33 -0.51 -21.22
C LYS A 68 1.92 -0.08 -21.64
N SER A 69 1.32 0.88 -20.93
CA SER A 69 0.00 1.39 -21.28
C SER A 69 -0.07 2.92 -21.21
N PRO A 70 -1.01 3.57 -21.88
CA PRO A 70 -1.27 5.00 -21.74
C PRO A 70 -2.09 5.32 -20.48
N HIS A 71 -2.45 4.33 -19.67
CA HIS A 71 -3.32 4.47 -18.51
C HIS A 71 -2.52 4.52 -17.22
N VAL A 72 -3.09 5.11 -16.18
CA VAL A 72 -2.52 5.11 -14.82
C VAL A 72 -3.15 4.03 -13.95
N LEU A 73 -4.45 3.75 -14.12
CA LEU A 73 -5.19 2.83 -13.26
C LEU A 73 -6.10 1.92 -14.08
N LEU A 74 -5.90 0.61 -13.90
CA LEU A 74 -6.80 -0.42 -14.42
C LEU A 74 -7.52 -1.13 -13.28
N SER A 75 -8.73 -1.68 -13.53
CA SER A 75 -9.51 -2.30 -12.47
C SER A 75 -10.13 -3.63 -12.86
N SER A 76 -10.30 -4.49 -11.83
CA SER A 76 -11.06 -5.73 -11.88
C SER A 76 -10.66 -6.62 -13.07
N LYS A 77 -11.64 -7.13 -13.83
CA LYS A 77 -11.39 -7.97 -15.01
C LYS A 77 -10.48 -7.30 -16.04
N GLY A 78 -10.58 -5.98 -16.24
CA GLY A 78 -9.72 -5.26 -17.17
C GLY A 78 -8.25 -5.27 -16.76
N ALA A 79 -7.95 -5.19 -15.46
CA ALA A 79 -6.61 -5.33 -14.95
C ALA A 79 -6.07 -6.77 -15.11
N ASP A 80 -6.92 -7.78 -14.87
CA ASP A 80 -6.56 -9.18 -15.05
C ASP A 80 -6.31 -9.52 -16.53
N ASP A 81 -7.16 -9.04 -17.45
CA ASP A 81 -7.00 -9.22 -18.91
C ASP A 81 -5.69 -8.56 -19.40
N PHE A 82 -5.40 -7.33 -18.95
CA PHE A 82 -4.16 -6.64 -19.28
C PHE A 82 -2.93 -7.44 -18.79
N ALA A 83 -2.97 -7.98 -17.57
CA ALA A 83 -1.86 -8.77 -17.05
C ALA A 83 -1.59 -10.02 -17.93
N ILE A 84 -2.64 -10.71 -18.37
CA ILE A 84 -2.53 -11.86 -19.28
C ILE A 84 -1.90 -11.44 -20.62
N GLU A 85 -2.39 -10.34 -21.20
CA GLU A 85 -1.89 -9.81 -22.49
C GLU A 85 -0.40 -9.42 -22.38
N MET A 86 0.02 -8.85 -21.26
CA MET A 86 1.41 -8.46 -21.02
C MET A 86 2.33 -9.61 -20.56
N GLY A 87 1.82 -10.82 -20.43
CA GLY A 87 2.58 -11.99 -20.01
C GLY A 87 2.96 -11.98 -18.52
N ILE A 88 2.18 -11.30 -17.69
CA ILE A 88 2.38 -11.26 -16.24
C ILE A 88 1.80 -12.54 -15.62
N ASP A 89 2.50 -13.11 -14.66
CA ASP A 89 2.07 -14.35 -13.98
C ASP A 89 0.68 -14.20 -13.35
N THR A 90 -0.23 -15.08 -13.73
CA THR A 90 -1.57 -15.19 -13.15
C THR A 90 -1.78 -16.55 -12.49
N VAL A 91 -2.60 -16.57 -11.45
CA VAL A 91 -2.91 -17.76 -10.65
C VAL A 91 -4.41 -17.82 -10.34
N PRO A 92 -4.98 -18.99 -10.06
CA PRO A 92 -6.37 -19.05 -9.61
C PRO A 92 -6.54 -18.35 -8.26
N ASN A 93 -7.71 -17.75 -8.01
CA ASN A 93 -7.97 -16.99 -6.79
C ASN A 93 -7.72 -17.79 -5.49
N SER A 94 -7.93 -19.12 -5.54
CA SER A 94 -7.64 -20.02 -4.41
C SER A 94 -6.16 -20.05 -3.99
N TYR A 95 -5.23 -19.68 -4.88
CA TYR A 95 -3.81 -19.58 -4.57
C TYR A 95 -3.49 -18.61 -3.43
N PHE A 96 -4.25 -17.53 -3.31
CA PHE A 96 -4.04 -16.48 -2.31
C PHE A 96 -4.66 -16.80 -0.96
N ILE A 97 -5.62 -17.73 -0.90
CA ILE A 97 -6.42 -18.03 0.29
C ILE A 97 -5.61 -18.84 1.29
N THR A 98 -5.47 -18.30 2.50
CA THR A 98 -4.88 -19.01 3.63
C THR A 98 -5.93 -19.37 4.67
N GLU A 99 -5.74 -20.49 5.37
CA GLU A 99 -6.64 -20.92 6.45
C GLU A 99 -6.78 -19.85 7.55
N ARG A 100 -5.68 -19.16 7.87
CA ARG A 100 -5.67 -18.05 8.83
C ARG A 100 -6.66 -16.94 8.41
N ARG A 101 -6.66 -16.53 7.14
CA ARG A 101 -7.55 -15.48 6.62
C ARG A 101 -8.99 -15.93 6.53
N LEU A 102 -9.23 -17.19 6.14
CA LEU A 102 -10.56 -17.76 6.12
C LEU A 102 -11.18 -17.80 7.53
N ASN A 103 -10.40 -18.25 8.52
CA ASN A 103 -10.83 -18.27 9.92
C ASN A 103 -11.07 -16.86 10.48
N SER A 104 -10.29 -15.87 10.05
CA SER A 104 -10.50 -14.47 10.43
C SER A 104 -11.82 -13.92 9.86
N LEU A 105 -12.10 -14.16 8.59
CA LEU A 105 -13.37 -13.77 7.97
C LEU A 105 -14.57 -14.42 8.64
N ARG A 106 -14.52 -15.74 8.90
CA ARG A 106 -15.61 -16.47 9.58
C ARG A 106 -15.89 -15.89 10.96
N ARG A 107 -14.86 -15.61 11.76
CA ARG A 107 -15.03 -14.95 13.08
C ARG A 107 -15.72 -13.60 13.00
N ILE A 108 -15.46 -12.81 11.95
CA ILE A 108 -16.15 -11.52 11.73
C ILE A 108 -17.63 -11.76 11.38
N LYS A 109 -17.90 -12.68 10.46
CA LYS A 109 -19.28 -13.01 10.05
C LYS A 109 -20.14 -13.57 11.19
N ASP A 110 -19.54 -14.31 12.11
CA ASP A 110 -20.24 -14.91 13.27
C ASP A 110 -20.61 -13.90 14.36
N ARG A 111 -20.05 -12.70 14.35
CA ARG A 111 -20.37 -11.65 15.33
C ARG A 111 -21.69 -10.95 15.01
N LYS A 112 -22.83 -11.59 15.36
CA LYS A 112 -24.20 -11.18 15.01
C LYS A 112 -24.67 -9.80 15.50
N ASN A 113 -23.93 -9.11 16.39
CA ASN A 113 -24.39 -7.88 17.07
C ASN A 113 -23.40 -6.69 16.94
N ILE A 114 -22.51 -6.71 15.96
CA ILE A 114 -21.56 -5.61 15.77
C ILE A 114 -22.07 -4.78 14.59
N SER A 115 -22.09 -3.45 14.74
CA SER A 115 -22.38 -2.56 13.61
C SER A 115 -21.42 -2.86 12.46
N PHE A 116 -21.85 -2.60 11.25
CA PHE A 116 -21.00 -2.78 10.05
C PHE A 116 -19.65 -2.08 10.22
N GLU A 117 -19.63 -0.89 10.81
CA GLU A 117 -18.44 -0.12 11.14
C GLU A 117 -17.54 -0.82 12.18
N ASP A 118 -18.10 -1.37 13.26
CA ASP A 118 -17.32 -2.05 14.30
C ASP A 118 -16.71 -3.38 13.82
N SER A 119 -17.40 -4.12 12.95
CA SER A 119 -16.87 -5.35 12.35
C SER A 119 -15.70 -5.06 11.40
N TYR A 120 -15.74 -3.90 10.76
CA TYR A 120 -14.74 -3.41 9.83
C TYR A 120 -13.47 -2.91 10.54
N ILE A 121 -13.62 -2.28 11.72
CA ILE A 121 -12.54 -1.59 12.43
C ILE A 121 -11.71 -2.53 13.30
N LYS A 122 -12.30 -3.49 14.00
CA LYS A 122 -11.60 -4.22 15.09
C LYS A 122 -10.74 -5.39 14.66
N ASP A 123 -10.94 -5.96 13.48
CA ASP A 123 -10.15 -7.11 12.97
C ASP A 123 -9.28 -6.76 11.74
N SER A 124 -9.34 -5.55 11.23
CA SER A 124 -8.42 -5.04 10.23
C SER A 124 -7.08 -4.69 10.86
N LYS A 125 -6.36 -5.68 11.37
CA LYS A 125 -4.94 -5.49 11.63
C LYS A 125 -4.28 -5.27 10.27
N TYR A 126 -3.96 -4.02 10.03
CA TYR A 126 -3.32 -3.50 8.83
C TYR A 126 -2.11 -4.35 8.48
N GLY A 127 -2.02 -4.76 7.25
CA GLY A 127 -0.94 -5.59 6.77
C GLY A 127 -0.60 -5.24 5.32
N THR A 128 -1.08 -4.08 4.84
CA THR A 128 -0.64 -3.45 3.60
C THR A 128 0.88 -3.41 3.57
N VAL A 129 1.48 -3.77 2.46
CA VAL A 129 2.93 -3.72 2.28
C VAL A 129 3.29 -2.54 1.39
N GLY A 130 4.47 -1.97 1.62
CA GLY A 130 4.99 -0.90 0.81
C GLY A 130 6.50 -0.80 0.88
N SER A 131 7.07 -0.13 -0.10
CA SER A 131 8.49 0.15 -0.18
C SER A 131 8.72 1.50 -0.84
N VAL A 132 9.73 2.21 -0.35
CA VAL A 132 10.23 3.44 -0.93
C VAL A 132 11.74 3.31 -1.05
N ALA A 133 12.31 3.70 -2.18
CA ALA A 133 13.74 3.64 -2.42
C ALA A 133 14.23 4.89 -3.16
N ILE A 134 15.45 5.33 -2.81
CA ILE A 134 16.24 6.30 -3.57
C ILE A 134 17.51 5.60 -4.09
N ASP A 135 17.88 5.85 -5.32
CA ASP A 135 19.12 5.29 -5.90
C ASP A 135 20.27 6.30 -5.88
N ILE A 136 21.43 5.85 -6.34
CA ILE A 136 22.67 6.66 -6.38
C ILE A 136 22.59 7.88 -7.30
N HIS A 137 21.57 7.97 -8.15
CA HIS A 137 21.30 9.11 -9.04
C HIS A 137 20.27 10.08 -8.44
N GLY A 138 19.73 9.76 -7.25
CA GLY A 138 18.68 10.54 -6.59
C GLY A 138 17.28 10.22 -7.09
N ASN A 139 17.08 9.17 -7.89
CA ASN A 139 15.76 8.78 -8.35
C ASN A 139 15.00 8.05 -7.25
N ILE A 140 13.82 8.56 -6.94
CA ILE A 140 12.91 8.04 -5.92
C ILE A 140 11.82 7.21 -6.58
N SER A 141 11.51 6.06 -6.01
CA SER A 141 10.36 5.26 -6.38
C SER A 141 9.58 4.86 -5.13
N ALA A 142 8.27 4.78 -5.25
CA ALA A 142 7.40 4.31 -4.20
C ALA A 142 6.38 3.28 -4.74
N GLY A 143 6.10 2.26 -3.95
CA GLY A 143 5.11 1.23 -4.27
C GLY A 143 4.35 0.79 -3.04
N THR A 144 3.09 0.38 -3.25
CA THR A 144 2.20 -0.11 -2.20
C THR A 144 1.34 -1.25 -2.75
N SER A 145 1.07 -2.29 -1.95
CA SER A 145 0.25 -3.44 -2.34
C SER A 145 -0.57 -3.97 -1.17
N THR A 146 -1.82 -4.41 -1.43
CA THR A 146 -2.74 -4.85 -0.38
C THR A 146 -3.86 -5.77 -0.88
N GLY A 147 -4.45 -6.53 0.05
CA GLY A 147 -5.77 -7.16 -0.09
C GLY A 147 -6.92 -6.26 0.41
N GLY A 148 -6.62 -5.06 0.92
CA GLY A 148 -7.63 -4.16 1.51
C GLY A 148 -8.03 -4.58 2.92
N THR A 149 -9.33 -4.56 3.22
CA THR A 149 -9.88 -4.86 4.53
C THR A 149 -10.67 -6.18 4.54
N THR A 150 -10.62 -6.92 5.65
CA THR A 150 -11.35 -8.17 5.82
C THR A 150 -12.85 -7.92 5.71
N ASN A 151 -13.57 -8.82 5.03
CA ASN A 151 -15.02 -8.74 4.85
C ASN A 151 -15.49 -7.57 3.97
N LYS A 152 -14.60 -6.96 3.16
CA LYS A 152 -15.00 -5.90 2.22
C LYS A 152 -16.06 -6.40 1.23
N ILE A 153 -17.01 -5.51 0.88
CA ILE A 153 -18.15 -5.77 -0.02
C ILE A 153 -18.19 -4.75 -1.15
N TRP A 154 -19.04 -5.00 -2.14
CA TRP A 154 -19.36 -4.07 -3.25
C TRP A 154 -18.15 -3.60 -4.06
N GLY A 155 -17.06 -4.41 -4.11
CA GLY A 155 -15.85 -4.01 -4.81
C GLY A 155 -15.10 -2.86 -4.13
N ARG A 156 -15.15 -2.77 -2.78
CA ARG A 156 -14.46 -1.71 -2.02
C ARG A 156 -12.98 -1.64 -2.39
N ILE A 157 -12.54 -0.46 -2.73
CA ILE A 157 -11.15 -0.08 -2.99
C ILE A 157 -10.70 0.90 -1.90
N GLY A 158 -9.50 0.70 -1.34
CA GLY A 158 -8.87 1.60 -0.38
C GLY A 158 -7.95 2.63 -1.04
N ASP A 159 -7.05 3.16 -0.25
CA ASP A 159 -6.08 4.19 -0.65
C ASP A 159 -4.97 3.67 -1.57
N VAL A 160 -4.60 2.41 -1.45
CA VAL A 160 -3.41 1.81 -2.08
C VAL A 160 -3.32 2.05 -3.59
N PRO A 161 -4.36 1.84 -4.42
CA PRO A 161 -4.24 2.06 -5.86
C PRO A 161 -4.44 3.54 -6.27
N ILE A 162 -4.67 4.43 -5.31
CA ILE A 162 -4.94 5.85 -5.58
C ILE A 162 -3.66 6.65 -5.37
N ILE A 163 -3.05 7.07 -6.47
CA ILE A 163 -1.87 7.93 -6.46
C ILE A 163 -2.20 9.26 -5.72
N GLY A 164 -1.33 9.60 -4.79
CA GLY A 164 -1.54 10.74 -3.89
C GLY A 164 -2.22 10.38 -2.55
N ALA A 165 -2.93 9.25 -2.46
CA ALA A 165 -3.54 8.79 -1.21
C ALA A 165 -2.67 7.74 -0.50
N GLY A 166 -2.50 6.56 -1.09
CA GLY A 166 -1.73 5.46 -0.54
C GLY A 166 -0.29 5.39 -1.03
N ASN A 167 0.05 6.12 -2.09
CA ASN A 167 1.36 6.12 -2.72
C ASN A 167 1.63 7.45 -3.42
N TYR A 168 2.87 7.95 -3.33
CA TYR A 168 3.34 9.11 -4.10
C TYR A 168 4.86 9.09 -4.21
N ALA A 169 5.42 9.52 -5.35
CA ALA A 169 6.84 9.74 -5.53
C ALA A 169 7.12 10.96 -6.42
N ASN A 170 8.12 11.77 -6.02
CA ASN A 170 8.62 12.90 -6.79
C ASN A 170 10.07 13.18 -6.34
N ASN A 171 11.02 13.19 -7.29
CA ASN A 171 12.43 13.44 -7.03
C ASN A 171 12.70 14.81 -6.41
N ASP A 172 11.83 15.80 -6.63
CA ASP A 172 11.99 17.14 -6.07
C ASP A 172 11.68 17.19 -4.56
N CYS A 173 11.00 16.17 -4.01
CA CYS A 173 10.62 16.16 -2.60
C CYS A 173 10.80 14.82 -1.90
N CYS A 174 9.99 13.81 -2.21
CA CYS A 174 9.95 12.56 -1.44
C CYS A 174 9.24 11.41 -2.17
N GLY A 175 9.39 10.20 -1.62
CA GLY A 175 8.53 9.06 -1.85
C GLY A 175 7.80 8.66 -0.58
N ILE A 176 6.53 8.27 -0.71
CA ILE A 176 5.65 7.89 0.40
C ILE A 176 4.89 6.62 0.04
N SER A 177 4.80 5.69 1.00
CA SER A 177 3.87 4.56 0.98
C SER A 177 3.10 4.50 2.29
N ALA A 178 1.78 4.34 2.20
CA ALA A 178 0.87 4.42 3.31
C ALA A 178 0.18 3.10 3.62
N THR A 179 -0.23 2.92 4.87
CA THR A 179 -1.04 1.81 5.38
C THR A 179 -2.01 2.30 6.43
N GLY A 180 -3.24 1.83 6.43
CA GLY A 180 -4.21 2.24 7.43
C GLY A 180 -5.65 2.06 7.01
N TRP A 181 -6.55 2.83 7.62
CA TRP A 181 -7.95 2.86 7.24
C TRP A 181 -8.13 3.72 5.98
N GLY A 182 -8.16 3.07 4.81
CA GLY A 182 -8.06 3.67 3.49
C GLY A 182 -9.01 4.84 3.21
N GLU A 183 -10.24 4.80 3.74
CA GLU A 183 -11.24 5.86 3.57
C GLU A 183 -10.74 7.22 4.12
N HIS A 184 -9.98 7.19 5.23
CA HIS A 184 -9.40 8.41 5.81
C HIS A 184 -8.15 8.86 5.06
N PHE A 185 -7.37 7.93 4.52
CA PHE A 185 -6.20 8.23 3.69
C PHE A 185 -6.60 8.83 2.34
N ILE A 186 -7.66 8.31 1.70
CA ILE A 186 -8.23 8.87 0.46
C ILE A 186 -8.74 10.30 0.71
N ARG A 187 -9.57 10.50 1.73
CA ARG A 187 -10.21 11.81 2.01
C ARG A 187 -9.21 12.89 2.38
N ASN A 188 -8.08 12.54 3.00
CA ASN A 188 -7.00 13.46 3.33
C ASN A 188 -5.88 13.50 2.28
N VAL A 189 -5.95 12.68 1.22
CA VAL A 189 -4.92 12.58 0.14
C VAL A 189 -3.51 12.46 0.75
N VAL A 190 -3.34 11.56 1.72
CA VAL A 190 -2.24 11.56 2.71
C VAL A 190 -0.86 11.57 2.07
N ALA A 191 -0.59 10.73 1.08
CA ALA A 191 0.74 10.64 0.48
C ALA A 191 1.13 11.97 -0.22
N TYR A 192 0.20 12.61 -0.93
CA TYR A 192 0.45 13.90 -1.55
C TYR A 192 0.40 15.07 -0.55
N ASP A 193 -0.41 15.00 0.52
CA ASP A 193 -0.42 16.03 1.56
C ASP A 193 0.95 16.15 2.25
N ILE A 194 1.65 15.02 2.47
CA ILE A 194 3.03 15.01 2.97
C ILE A 194 3.97 15.69 1.97
N ALA A 195 3.93 15.30 0.70
CA ALA A 195 4.74 15.90 -0.34
C ALA A 195 4.46 17.40 -0.49
N ALA A 196 3.19 17.83 -0.43
CA ALA A 196 2.77 19.21 -0.51
C ALA A 196 3.32 20.07 0.67
N GLN A 197 3.35 19.52 1.89
CA GLN A 197 3.94 20.20 3.04
C GLN A 197 5.45 20.39 2.86
N ILE A 198 6.16 19.41 2.32
CA ILE A 198 7.59 19.53 2.00
C ILE A 198 7.80 20.60 0.91
N ILE A 199 7.04 20.55 -0.19
CA ILE A 199 7.21 21.46 -1.34
C ILE A 199 6.83 22.89 -1.02
N TYR A 200 5.68 23.09 -0.38
CA TYR A 200 5.10 24.44 -0.24
C TYR A 200 5.38 25.10 1.10
N LYS A 201 5.75 24.31 2.14
CA LYS A 201 6.03 24.83 3.48
C LYS A 201 7.47 24.60 3.93
N ASN A 202 8.30 23.90 3.15
CA ASN A 202 9.64 23.47 3.53
C ASN A 202 9.67 22.64 4.84
N GLU A 203 8.61 21.89 5.13
CA GLU A 203 8.58 20.97 6.27
C GLU A 203 9.55 19.82 6.04
N ASN A 204 10.16 19.30 7.08
CA ASN A 204 10.89 18.03 6.99
C ASN A 204 9.91 16.86 6.90
N ILE A 205 10.35 15.73 6.33
CA ILE A 205 9.49 14.58 6.04
C ILE A 205 8.86 13.97 7.30
N VAL A 206 9.53 14.01 8.45
CA VAL A 206 9.00 13.47 9.72
C VAL A 206 7.84 14.32 10.23
N ASP A 207 7.99 15.63 10.28
CA ASP A 207 6.96 16.54 10.77
C ASP A 207 5.77 16.62 9.79
N ALA A 208 6.03 16.62 8.48
CA ALA A 208 4.98 16.51 7.46
C ALA A 208 4.17 15.22 7.60
N SER A 209 4.85 14.09 7.85
CA SER A 209 4.19 12.78 8.07
C SER A 209 3.34 12.77 9.34
N LYS A 210 3.84 13.30 10.46
CA LYS A 210 3.08 13.43 11.71
C LYS A 210 1.84 14.32 11.52
N SER A 211 2.02 15.49 10.90
CA SER A 211 0.93 16.44 10.61
C SER A 211 -0.18 15.79 9.78
N SER A 212 0.16 15.03 8.74
CA SER A 212 -0.82 14.33 7.90
C SER A 212 -1.53 13.22 8.66
N LEU A 213 -0.82 12.45 9.51
CA LEU A 213 -1.43 11.43 10.37
C LEU A 213 -2.33 12.03 11.47
N ASP A 214 -2.04 13.23 11.95
CA ASP A 214 -2.92 13.95 12.88
C ASP A 214 -4.25 14.34 12.20
N LYS A 215 -4.23 14.72 10.91
CA LYS A 215 -5.46 14.94 10.12
C LYS A 215 -6.27 13.64 9.97
N VAL A 216 -5.59 12.52 9.68
CA VAL A 216 -6.23 11.18 9.65
C VAL A 216 -6.88 10.87 10.97
N LYS A 217 -6.17 11.07 12.10
CA LYS A 217 -6.70 10.86 13.45
C LYS A 217 -7.89 11.78 13.77
N ALA A 218 -7.83 13.04 13.38
CA ALA A 218 -8.91 14.01 13.60
C ALA A 218 -10.21 13.62 12.87
N THR A 219 -10.10 12.87 11.76
CA THR A 219 -11.26 12.32 11.04
C THR A 219 -11.70 10.94 11.54
N GLY A 220 -11.06 10.40 12.58
CA GLY A 220 -11.38 9.11 13.19
C GLY A 220 -10.62 7.92 12.64
N GLY A 221 -9.64 8.14 11.74
CA GLY A 221 -8.83 7.09 11.16
C GLY A 221 -7.52 6.82 11.91
N ASP A 222 -6.92 5.70 11.58
CA ASP A 222 -5.59 5.30 12.05
C ASP A 222 -4.78 4.64 10.95
N GLY A 223 -3.46 4.57 11.15
CA GLY A 223 -2.53 3.96 10.22
C GLY A 223 -1.11 4.51 10.37
N GLY A 224 -0.34 4.43 9.30
CA GLY A 224 1.01 4.93 9.27
C GLY A 224 1.55 5.08 7.85
N VAL A 225 2.72 5.66 7.77
CA VAL A 225 3.45 5.89 6.52
C VAL A 225 4.92 5.54 6.68
N ILE A 226 5.50 5.07 5.59
CA ILE A 226 6.95 5.11 5.39
C ILE A 226 7.26 6.14 4.31
N GLY A 227 8.32 6.90 4.50
CA GLY A 227 8.72 7.93 3.56
C GLY A 227 10.22 8.15 3.52
N LEU A 228 10.69 8.60 2.39
CA LEU A 228 12.08 8.96 2.12
C LEU A 228 12.11 10.27 1.35
N ASP A 229 12.85 11.28 1.83
CA ASP A 229 13.02 12.52 1.10
C ASP A 229 14.22 12.46 0.13
N LYS A 230 14.37 13.48 -0.71
CA LYS A 230 15.44 13.59 -1.70
C LYS A 230 16.86 13.67 -1.10
N ASN A 231 16.97 13.93 0.20
CA ASN A 231 18.24 13.99 0.92
C ASN A 231 18.57 12.68 1.65
N GLY A 232 17.70 11.67 1.55
CA GLY A 232 17.84 10.39 2.24
C GLY A 232 17.33 10.38 3.67
N ASN A 233 16.63 11.44 4.13
CA ASN A 233 15.97 11.42 5.44
C ASN A 233 14.76 10.50 5.41
N VAL A 234 14.58 9.69 6.45
CA VAL A 234 13.55 8.66 6.55
C VAL A 234 12.48 9.04 7.56
N ALA A 235 11.23 8.87 7.20
CA ALA A 235 10.08 8.90 8.10
C ALA A 235 9.42 7.51 8.16
N MET A 236 9.09 7.05 9.36
CA MET A 236 8.37 5.79 9.62
C MET A 236 7.34 6.04 10.73
N GLU A 237 6.36 6.91 10.43
CA GLU A 237 5.42 7.45 11.40
C GLU A 237 4.08 6.69 11.40
N PHE A 238 3.47 6.54 12.58
CA PHE A 238 2.18 5.86 12.73
C PHE A 238 1.45 6.30 14.01
N ASN A 239 0.13 6.23 14.00
CA ASN A 239 -0.74 6.53 15.15
C ASN A 239 -1.43 5.30 15.75
N THR A 240 -1.08 4.10 15.29
CA THR A 240 -1.51 2.79 15.81
C THR A 240 -0.63 2.32 16.98
N ALA A 241 -0.92 1.16 17.56
CA ALA A 241 -0.10 0.53 18.61
C ALA A 241 1.28 0.07 18.10
N GLY A 242 1.41 -0.22 16.81
CA GLY A 242 2.66 -0.63 16.16
C GLY A 242 2.52 -0.67 14.65
N MET A 243 3.65 -0.61 13.97
CA MET A 243 3.78 -0.78 12.53
C MET A 243 5.06 -1.56 12.24
N TYR A 244 4.95 -2.68 11.52
CA TYR A 244 6.13 -3.40 11.03
C TYR A 244 6.85 -2.52 10.02
N ARG A 245 8.12 -2.22 10.28
CA ARG A 245 8.92 -1.33 9.46
C ARG A 245 10.38 -1.71 9.46
N ALA A 246 11.04 -1.52 8.34
CA ALA A 246 12.47 -1.74 8.18
C ALA A 246 13.08 -0.65 7.32
N HIS A 247 14.35 -0.38 7.53
CA HIS A 247 15.16 0.54 6.75
C HIS A 247 16.56 -0.02 6.58
N ILE A 248 17.12 0.15 5.40
CA ILE A 248 18.55 -0.05 5.09
C ILE A 248 19.12 1.31 4.69
N ASP A 249 20.19 1.76 5.33
CA ASP A 249 20.88 2.98 4.99
C ASP A 249 21.96 2.76 3.91
N ASN A 250 22.64 3.84 3.47
CA ASN A 250 23.68 3.81 2.45
C ASN A 250 24.98 3.09 2.89
N GLU A 251 25.14 2.81 4.19
CA GLU A 251 26.25 2.03 4.74
C GLU A 251 25.89 0.53 4.88
N GLY A 252 24.63 0.16 4.61
CA GLY A 252 24.12 -1.20 4.74
C GLY A 252 23.63 -1.55 6.14
N ASN A 253 23.50 -0.57 7.04
CA ASN A 253 22.95 -0.82 8.38
C ASN A 253 21.45 -1.06 8.29
N ILE A 254 20.98 -2.13 8.96
CA ILE A 254 19.58 -2.55 8.95
C ILE A 254 18.91 -2.15 10.26
N THR A 255 17.79 -1.45 10.15
CA THR A 255 16.88 -1.18 11.27
C THR A 255 15.57 -1.92 11.06
N ILE A 256 15.11 -2.69 12.06
CA ILE A 256 13.81 -3.37 12.05
C ILE A 256 13.08 -3.03 13.34
N LYS A 257 11.87 -2.51 13.25
CA LYS A 257 11.05 -2.09 14.39
C LYS A 257 9.58 -2.46 14.20
N ILE A 258 8.84 -2.53 15.31
CA ILE A 258 7.39 -2.79 15.34
C ILE A 258 6.68 -1.72 16.17
N TYR A 259 7.09 -1.54 17.42
CA TYR A 259 6.46 -0.64 18.38
C TYR A 259 7.15 0.74 18.37
N LYS A 260 6.51 1.72 19.02
CA LYS A 260 7.16 3.01 19.34
C LYS A 260 8.31 2.76 20.31
N ASP A 261 9.34 3.62 20.19
CA ASP A 261 10.46 3.65 21.15
C ASP A 261 9.99 4.18 22.50
#